data_f9c2d5f996d878174bbb06d45eebd435
#
_entry.id   f9c2d5f996d878174bbb06d45eebd435
#
_cell.length_a   1.000
_cell.length_b   1.000
_cell.length_c   1.000
_cell.angle_alpha   90.00
_cell.angle_beta   90.00
_cell.angle_gamma   90.00
#
_symmetry.space_group_name_H-M   'P 1'
#
loop_
_entity.id
_entity.type
_entity.pdbx_description
1 polymer ?
#
loop_
_entity_poly.entity_id
_entity_poly.type
_entity_poly.pdbx_seq_one_letter_code
_entity_poly.pdbx_strand_id
1 'polypeptide(L)'
;KLCKGKKRLRVGGLSLKDSSTVERFRKRGHLGWVIDPIRDLNLNSACGVESIQAKLTGHAAERISRARGKVDLLIARHIWEHAYNLEHFSAAISELLDDDGWILVEVPNCRPLLKCFDYTMTWEEHIIYLTPETFKYLLFLYGFDVVFYHTYTYPHESSIVALVKKNKKILKSEFSFDLKKEINLGQDYVDNFKKLKNNVTEFISEKKKKGKVVLFGAGQDTCAFLNYFEISDKINYVIDDNVNKTGLYMPKSRIPIVSSEIIDNKNISLCLLSLNPINEEKVFNKLKKFNYLEGKIYSIFPHSQYSFLRR
;
A
#
# COMPACT_ATOMS: atom_id res chain seq x y z
N LYS A 1 27.19 2.10 10.49
CA LYS A 1 27.44 1.83 11.93
C LYS A 1 26.87 0.47 12.38
N LEU A 2 25.84 -0.07 11.74
CA LEU A 2 25.12 -1.29 12.16
C LEU A 2 25.96 -2.57 12.02
N CYS A 3 26.79 -2.67 10.99
CA CYS A 3 27.63 -3.84 10.73
C CYS A 3 29.12 -3.52 11.08
N LYS A 4 29.40 -3.15 12.33
CA LYS A 4 30.75 -2.83 12.79
C LYS A 4 31.70 -4.00 12.54
N GLY A 5 32.84 -3.74 11.88
CA GLY A 5 33.93 -4.71 11.62
C GLY A 5 33.87 -5.39 10.26
N LYS A 6 32.75 -5.41 9.54
CA LYS A 6 32.71 -5.97 8.18
C LYS A 6 33.00 -4.89 7.13
N LYS A 7 34.16 -5.00 6.46
CA LYS A 7 34.53 -4.08 5.35
C LYS A 7 33.61 -4.23 4.14
N ARG A 8 33.07 -5.42 3.89
CA ARG A 8 32.20 -5.73 2.75
C ARG A 8 31.01 -6.56 3.21
N LEU A 9 29.81 -6.00 3.01
CA LEU A 9 28.55 -6.65 3.38
C LEU A 9 27.99 -7.48 2.22
N ARG A 10 27.26 -8.54 2.57
CA ARG A 10 26.32 -9.24 1.66
C ARG A 10 24.93 -8.68 1.90
N VAL A 11 24.33 -8.13 0.85
CA VAL A 11 23.00 -7.50 0.89
C VAL A 11 22.05 -8.26 -0.02
N GLY A 12 20.95 -8.75 0.52
CA GLY A 12 19.90 -9.45 -0.22
C GLY A 12 18.66 -8.58 -0.38
N GLY A 13 17.93 -8.76 -1.47
CA GLY A 13 16.59 -8.21 -1.67
C GLY A 13 15.58 -9.30 -1.98
N LEU A 14 14.35 -9.20 -1.51
CA LEU A 14 13.33 -10.21 -1.71
C LEU A 14 12.60 -10.07 -3.05
N SER A 15 12.49 -8.86 -3.56
CA SER A 15 11.72 -8.58 -4.78
C SER A 15 12.38 -7.50 -5.65
N LEU A 16 11.86 -7.29 -6.84
CA LEU A 16 12.30 -6.21 -7.73
C LEU A 16 12.13 -4.81 -7.08
N LYS A 17 11.20 -4.64 -6.14
CA LYS A 17 11.05 -3.40 -5.36
C LYS A 17 12.33 -3.04 -4.58
N ASP A 18 13.16 -4.04 -4.24
CA ASP A 18 14.39 -3.88 -3.46
C ASP A 18 15.63 -3.58 -4.32
N SER A 19 15.54 -3.82 -5.65
CA SER A 19 16.66 -3.76 -6.58
C SER A 19 17.43 -2.44 -6.54
N SER A 20 16.72 -1.32 -6.50
CA SER A 20 17.35 0.01 -6.46
C SER A 20 18.16 0.24 -5.19
N THR A 21 17.71 -0.32 -4.06
CA THR A 21 18.41 -0.23 -2.79
C THR A 21 19.63 -1.14 -2.77
N VAL A 22 19.49 -2.40 -3.22
CA VAL A 22 20.61 -3.34 -3.36
C VAL A 22 21.69 -2.77 -4.27
N GLU A 23 21.30 -2.16 -5.39
CA GLU A 23 22.25 -1.56 -6.33
C GLU A 23 23.02 -0.38 -5.73
N ARG A 24 22.41 0.43 -4.87
CA ARG A 24 23.12 1.48 -4.11
C ARG A 24 24.21 0.91 -3.19
N PHE A 25 23.99 -0.27 -2.62
CA PHE A 25 25.02 -0.99 -1.84
C PHE A 25 26.13 -1.54 -2.75
N ARG A 26 25.79 -2.11 -3.91
CA ARG A 26 26.79 -2.58 -4.90
C ARG A 26 27.72 -1.46 -5.35
N LYS A 27 27.17 -0.29 -5.67
CA LYS A 27 27.94 0.91 -6.06
C LYS A 27 28.90 1.39 -4.97
N ARG A 28 28.65 1.00 -3.70
CA ARG A 28 29.55 1.27 -2.56
C ARG A 28 30.52 0.13 -2.24
N GLY A 29 30.65 -0.83 -3.15
CA GLY A 29 31.61 -1.95 -3.02
C GLY A 29 31.11 -3.14 -2.21
N HIS A 30 29.84 -3.19 -1.84
CA HIS A 30 29.23 -4.32 -1.16
C HIS A 30 28.80 -5.41 -2.16
N LEU A 31 28.65 -6.66 -1.68
CA LEU A 31 28.02 -7.74 -2.45
C LEU A 31 26.50 -7.58 -2.37
N GLY A 32 25.81 -7.75 -3.48
CA GLY A 32 24.35 -7.65 -3.47
C GLY A 32 23.71 -8.65 -4.42
N TRP A 33 22.52 -9.13 -4.07
CA TRP A 33 21.67 -9.94 -4.93
C TRP A 33 20.19 -9.68 -4.60
N VAL A 34 19.33 -9.94 -5.55
CA VAL A 34 17.87 -9.93 -5.39
C VAL A 34 17.37 -11.30 -5.80
N ILE A 35 16.36 -11.81 -5.13
CA ILE A 35 15.72 -13.08 -5.51
C ILE A 35 15.24 -12.97 -6.96
N ASP A 36 15.69 -13.92 -7.76
CA ASP A 36 15.24 -14.11 -9.13
C ASP A 36 14.07 -15.11 -9.12
N PRO A 37 12.85 -14.69 -9.48
CA PRO A 37 11.69 -15.57 -9.44
C PRO A 37 11.86 -16.86 -10.24
N ILE A 38 12.53 -16.79 -11.39
CA ILE A 38 12.72 -17.95 -12.28
C ILE A 38 13.76 -18.89 -11.71
N ARG A 39 14.96 -18.39 -11.39
CA ARG A 39 16.10 -19.21 -10.97
C ARG A 39 15.96 -19.71 -9.53
N ASP A 40 15.53 -18.85 -8.63
CA ASP A 40 15.55 -19.12 -7.20
C ASP A 40 14.26 -19.79 -6.72
N LEU A 41 13.12 -19.48 -7.37
CA LEU A 41 11.79 -19.94 -6.95
C LEU A 41 11.10 -20.88 -7.95
N ASN A 42 11.76 -21.19 -9.08
CA ASN A 42 11.21 -22.03 -10.16
C ASN A 42 9.87 -21.53 -10.72
N LEU A 43 9.73 -20.20 -10.83
CA LEU A 43 8.56 -19.59 -11.44
C LEU A 43 8.76 -19.46 -12.96
N ASN A 44 7.69 -19.64 -13.72
CA ASN A 44 7.76 -19.65 -15.19
C ASN A 44 7.89 -18.27 -15.83
N SER A 45 7.62 -17.20 -15.07
CA SER A 45 7.68 -15.81 -15.53
C SER A 45 8.05 -14.87 -14.39
N ALA A 46 8.37 -13.62 -14.74
CA ALA A 46 8.48 -12.55 -13.75
C ALA A 46 7.12 -12.35 -13.07
N CYS A 47 7.11 -12.42 -11.73
CA CYS A 47 5.90 -12.42 -10.92
C CYS A 47 5.96 -11.30 -9.89
N GLY A 48 4.78 -10.92 -9.38
CA GLY A 48 4.63 -9.96 -8.29
C GLY A 48 5.08 -10.51 -6.93
N VAL A 49 4.98 -9.67 -5.91
CA VAL A 49 5.35 -10.03 -4.53
C VAL A 49 4.52 -11.18 -3.97
N GLU A 50 3.27 -11.32 -4.44
CA GLU A 50 2.31 -12.38 -4.08
C GLU A 50 2.88 -13.76 -4.42
N SER A 51 3.43 -13.92 -5.63
CA SER A 51 4.05 -15.16 -6.05
C SER A 51 5.37 -15.43 -5.34
N ILE A 52 6.16 -14.38 -5.11
CA ILE A 52 7.45 -14.49 -4.41
C ILE A 52 7.21 -14.96 -2.98
N GLN A 53 6.33 -14.31 -2.21
CA GLN A 53 6.06 -14.68 -0.83
C GLN A 53 5.49 -16.10 -0.70
N ALA A 54 4.64 -16.53 -1.64
CA ALA A 54 4.04 -17.87 -1.63
C ALA A 54 5.06 -18.98 -1.95
N LYS A 55 6.09 -18.70 -2.76
CA LYS A 55 7.12 -19.66 -3.17
C LYS A 55 8.41 -19.58 -2.37
N LEU A 56 8.62 -18.54 -1.58
CA LEU A 56 9.74 -18.42 -0.68
C LEU A 56 9.52 -19.28 0.58
N THR A 57 9.66 -20.57 0.41
CA THR A 57 9.60 -21.57 1.50
C THR A 57 10.95 -21.72 2.19
N GLY A 58 11.01 -22.40 3.35
CA GLY A 58 12.26 -22.73 4.03
C GLY A 58 13.25 -23.47 3.12
N HIS A 59 12.79 -24.45 2.33
CA HIS A 59 13.64 -25.16 1.35
C HIS A 59 14.16 -24.24 0.23
N ALA A 60 13.32 -23.32 -0.25
CA ALA A 60 13.77 -22.35 -1.25
C ALA A 60 14.83 -21.41 -0.65
N ALA A 61 14.61 -20.91 0.55
CA ALA A 61 15.55 -20.06 1.28
C ALA A 61 16.88 -20.79 1.54
N GLU A 62 16.84 -22.07 1.92
CA GLU A 62 18.05 -22.89 2.10
C GLU A 62 18.84 -23.05 0.81
N ARG A 63 18.18 -23.34 -0.33
CA ARG A 63 18.85 -23.42 -1.64
C ARG A 63 19.51 -22.09 -2.01
N ILE A 64 18.80 -20.98 -1.80
CA ILE A 64 19.33 -19.64 -2.08
C ILE A 64 20.55 -19.35 -1.19
N SER A 65 20.44 -19.65 0.11
CA SER A 65 21.53 -19.46 1.07
C SER A 65 22.76 -20.30 0.73
N ARG A 66 22.60 -21.55 0.30
CA ARG A 66 23.69 -22.41 -0.17
C ARG A 66 24.37 -21.87 -1.43
N ALA A 67 23.57 -21.37 -2.38
CA ALA A 67 24.09 -20.87 -3.66
C ALA A 67 24.74 -19.49 -3.58
N ARG A 68 24.21 -18.59 -2.74
CA ARG A 68 24.57 -17.15 -2.72
C ARG A 68 25.21 -16.71 -1.39
N GLY A 69 25.15 -17.55 -0.37
CA GLY A 69 25.53 -17.25 1.03
C GLY A 69 24.44 -16.47 1.76
N LYS A 70 24.38 -16.67 3.09
CA LYS A 70 23.53 -15.88 3.98
C LYS A 70 23.93 -14.41 3.94
N VAL A 71 22.98 -13.51 4.20
CA VAL A 71 23.18 -12.06 4.08
C VAL A 71 23.37 -11.37 5.43
N ASP A 72 24.18 -10.32 5.42
CA ASP A 72 24.36 -9.42 6.56
C ASP A 72 23.22 -8.42 6.68
N LEU A 73 22.58 -8.08 5.54
CA LEU A 73 21.42 -7.21 5.46
C LEU A 73 20.44 -7.74 4.42
N LEU A 74 19.24 -8.07 4.84
CA LEU A 74 18.14 -8.39 3.96
C LEU A 74 17.21 -7.17 3.83
N ILE A 75 16.77 -6.88 2.63
CA ILE A 75 15.80 -5.81 2.33
C ILE A 75 14.48 -6.49 1.97
N ALA A 76 13.41 -6.11 2.66
CA ALA A 76 12.07 -6.66 2.54
C ALA A 76 11.04 -5.52 2.51
N ARG A 77 10.78 -5.00 1.31
CA ARG A 77 9.90 -3.85 1.14
C ARG A 77 8.61 -4.27 0.46
N HIS A 78 7.49 -3.92 1.10
CA HIS A 78 6.15 -4.16 0.57
C HIS A 78 5.95 -5.61 0.09
N ILE A 79 6.19 -6.56 0.99
CA ILE A 79 6.02 -7.99 0.72
C ILE A 79 5.40 -8.73 1.92
N TRP A 80 5.63 -8.26 3.16
CA TRP A 80 5.16 -8.94 4.37
C TRP A 80 3.64 -8.90 4.49
N GLU A 81 3.04 -7.78 4.08
CA GLU A 81 1.59 -7.58 4.04
C GLU A 81 0.85 -8.50 3.07
N HIS A 82 1.59 -9.10 2.12
CA HIS A 82 1.07 -10.07 1.15
C HIS A 82 1.24 -11.53 1.60
N ALA A 83 1.89 -11.80 2.74
CA ALA A 83 2.24 -13.16 3.13
C ALA A 83 1.02 -13.96 3.59
N TYR A 84 0.61 -14.97 2.79
CA TYR A 84 -0.48 -15.90 3.12
C TYR A 84 -0.19 -16.76 4.34
N ASN A 85 1.08 -17.12 4.57
CA ASN A 85 1.52 -17.85 5.73
C ASN A 85 2.70 -17.12 6.37
N LEU A 86 2.40 -16.33 7.39
CA LEU A 86 3.38 -15.48 8.07
C LEU A 86 4.48 -16.29 8.76
N GLU A 87 4.15 -17.45 9.32
CA GLU A 87 5.11 -18.32 10.00
C GLU A 87 6.14 -18.87 8.99
N HIS A 88 5.68 -19.48 7.90
CA HIS A 88 6.55 -20.03 6.88
C HIS A 88 7.39 -18.95 6.19
N PHE A 89 6.79 -17.80 5.92
CA PHE A 89 7.50 -16.69 5.28
C PHE A 89 8.57 -16.11 6.21
N SER A 90 8.26 -15.93 7.48
CA SER A 90 9.20 -15.43 8.49
C SER A 90 10.36 -16.41 8.74
N ALA A 91 10.07 -17.73 8.76
CA ALA A 91 11.07 -18.76 8.85
C ALA A 91 12.02 -18.74 7.64
N ALA A 92 11.47 -18.60 6.42
CA ALA A 92 12.27 -18.50 5.20
C ALA A 92 13.17 -17.26 5.20
N ILE A 93 12.64 -16.10 5.63
CA ILE A 93 13.43 -14.87 5.81
C ILE A 93 14.57 -15.10 6.81
N SER A 94 14.27 -15.76 7.93
CA SER A 94 15.27 -16.07 8.95
C SER A 94 16.40 -16.97 8.40
N GLU A 95 16.08 -17.91 7.51
CA GLU A 95 17.08 -18.79 6.88
C GLU A 95 18.03 -18.04 5.94
N LEU A 96 17.57 -17.01 5.25
CA LEU A 96 18.40 -16.17 4.39
C LEU A 96 19.42 -15.30 5.15
N LEU A 97 19.17 -15.02 6.44
CA LEU A 97 20.01 -14.15 7.25
C LEU A 97 21.20 -14.88 7.86
N ASP A 98 22.33 -14.19 7.93
CA ASP A 98 23.43 -14.55 8.83
C ASP A 98 22.96 -14.44 10.31
N ASP A 99 23.67 -15.09 11.24
CA ASP A 99 23.28 -15.12 12.66
C ASP A 99 23.24 -13.73 13.31
N ASP A 100 24.09 -12.81 12.85
CA ASP A 100 24.10 -11.41 13.25
C ASP A 100 23.50 -10.48 12.20
N GLY A 101 22.78 -11.05 11.22
CA GLY A 101 22.19 -10.32 10.12
C GLY A 101 21.06 -9.38 10.55
N TRP A 102 20.81 -8.40 9.70
CA TRP A 102 19.78 -7.40 9.85
C TRP A 102 18.72 -7.51 8.74
N ILE A 103 17.51 -7.12 9.05
CA ILE A 103 16.47 -6.91 8.04
C ILE A 103 16.09 -5.43 8.05
N LEU A 104 16.03 -4.84 6.87
CA LEU A 104 15.32 -3.59 6.62
C LEU A 104 13.93 -3.96 6.11
N VAL A 105 12.92 -3.76 6.94
CA VAL A 105 11.51 -4.02 6.58
C VAL A 105 10.80 -2.71 6.30
N GLU A 106 10.01 -2.66 5.25
CA GLU A 106 9.08 -1.57 4.97
C GLU A 106 7.70 -2.16 4.66
N VAL A 107 6.67 -1.66 5.36
CA VAL A 107 5.27 -2.05 5.18
C VAL A 107 4.37 -0.82 5.21
N PRO A 108 3.17 -0.85 4.62
CA PRO A 108 2.19 0.22 4.77
C PRO A 108 1.79 0.40 6.25
N ASN A 109 1.65 1.66 6.66
CA ASN A 109 1.07 2.00 7.96
C ASN A 109 -0.44 2.24 7.80
N CYS A 110 -1.23 1.27 8.21
CA CYS A 110 -2.68 1.33 8.05
C CYS A 110 -3.40 2.13 9.14
N ARG A 111 -2.71 2.62 10.18
CA ARG A 111 -3.34 3.39 11.26
C ARG A 111 -4.07 4.65 10.78
N PRO A 112 -3.52 5.50 9.88
CA PRO A 112 -4.25 6.64 9.35
C PRO A 112 -5.51 6.24 8.61
N LEU A 113 -5.42 5.23 7.74
CA LEU A 113 -6.54 4.66 6.99
C LEU A 113 -7.68 4.22 7.91
N LEU A 114 -7.38 3.43 8.94
CA LEU A 114 -8.36 2.94 9.90
C LEU A 114 -9.03 4.09 10.67
N LYS A 115 -8.24 5.09 11.12
CA LYS A 115 -8.73 6.25 11.87
C LYS A 115 -9.61 7.19 11.05
N CYS A 116 -9.32 7.33 9.75
CA CYS A 116 -10.06 8.23 8.86
C CYS A 116 -11.20 7.53 8.14
N PHE A 117 -11.41 6.24 8.34
CA PHE A 117 -12.40 5.43 7.63
C PHE A 117 -12.21 5.52 6.11
N ASP A 118 -10.95 5.41 5.65
CA ASP A 118 -10.63 5.43 4.23
C ASP A 118 -10.66 4.02 3.66
N TYR A 119 -11.73 3.68 2.93
CA TYR A 119 -11.90 2.37 2.31
C TYR A 119 -11.30 2.29 0.90
N THR A 120 -10.79 3.39 0.34
CA THR A 120 -10.18 3.40 -0.99
C THR A 120 -8.80 2.76 -1.00
N MET A 121 -8.15 2.72 0.17
CA MET A 121 -6.82 2.15 0.40
C MET A 121 -6.83 0.67 0.77
N THR A 122 -7.98 0.00 0.69
CA THR A 122 -8.05 -1.46 0.87
C THR A 122 -7.73 -2.17 -0.44
N TRP A 123 -6.73 -3.04 -0.40
CA TRP A 123 -6.22 -3.78 -1.56
C TRP A 123 -6.47 -5.26 -1.34
N GLU A 124 -6.98 -5.96 -2.32
CA GLU A 124 -7.29 -7.38 -2.26
C GLU A 124 -6.04 -8.27 -2.07
N GLU A 125 -4.86 -7.79 -2.50
CA GLU A 125 -3.60 -8.52 -2.34
C GLU A 125 -2.99 -8.37 -0.94
N HIS A 126 -3.44 -7.40 -0.12
CA HIS A 126 -2.98 -7.24 1.25
C HIS A 126 -3.76 -8.16 2.18
N ILE A 127 -3.09 -9.17 2.71
CA ILE A 127 -3.68 -10.15 3.62
C ILE A 127 -3.79 -9.59 5.04
N ILE A 128 -2.89 -8.69 5.40
CA ILE A 128 -2.87 -8.03 6.72
C ILE A 128 -2.71 -6.53 6.60
N TYR A 129 -3.37 -5.82 7.51
CA TYR A 129 -3.31 -4.37 7.64
C TYR A 129 -2.60 -4.01 8.95
N LEU A 130 -1.38 -3.50 8.84
CA LEU A 130 -0.49 -3.30 9.98
C LEU A 130 -0.55 -1.86 10.51
N THR A 131 -0.71 -1.74 11.81
CA THR A 131 -0.41 -0.51 12.56
C THR A 131 1.02 -0.60 13.12
N PRO A 132 1.63 0.48 13.60
CA PRO A 132 2.94 0.41 14.24
C PRO A 132 3.02 -0.61 15.38
N GLU A 133 1.96 -0.77 16.15
CA GLU A 133 1.89 -1.68 17.29
C GLU A 133 1.74 -3.14 16.83
N THR A 134 0.77 -3.41 15.94
CA THR A 134 0.56 -4.77 15.41
C THR A 134 1.75 -5.23 14.58
N PHE A 135 2.45 -4.33 13.88
CA PHE A 135 3.68 -4.63 13.15
C PHE A 135 4.81 -5.08 14.08
N LYS A 136 5.06 -4.34 15.16
CA LYS A 136 6.06 -4.73 16.16
C LYS A 136 5.73 -6.06 16.81
N TYR A 137 4.45 -6.28 17.13
CA TYR A 137 3.98 -7.52 17.72
C TYR A 137 4.15 -8.71 16.77
N LEU A 138 3.81 -8.53 15.49
CA LEU A 138 4.03 -9.54 14.45
C LEU A 138 5.51 -9.94 14.36
N LEU A 139 6.42 -8.97 14.30
CA LEU A 139 7.85 -9.25 14.26
C LEU A 139 8.31 -10.01 15.51
N PHE A 140 7.86 -9.60 16.69
CA PHE A 140 8.15 -10.28 17.95
C PHE A 140 7.67 -11.74 17.95
N LEU A 141 6.43 -12.00 17.49
CA LEU A 141 5.85 -13.35 17.40
C LEU A 141 6.70 -14.29 16.54
N TYR A 142 7.30 -13.77 15.48
CA TYR A 142 8.11 -14.56 14.55
C TYR A 142 9.61 -14.49 14.81
N GLY A 143 10.01 -14.10 16.02
CA GLY A 143 11.38 -14.17 16.49
C GLY A 143 12.30 -13.07 15.97
N PHE A 144 11.76 -11.86 15.77
CA PHE A 144 12.53 -10.68 15.39
C PHE A 144 12.39 -9.56 16.43
N ASP A 145 13.53 -8.96 16.78
CA ASP A 145 13.58 -7.79 17.64
C ASP A 145 13.67 -6.51 16.82
N VAL A 146 12.76 -5.58 17.05
CA VAL A 146 12.79 -4.25 16.45
C VAL A 146 13.82 -3.39 17.18
N VAL A 147 14.92 -3.07 16.50
CA VAL A 147 16.00 -2.24 17.05
C VAL A 147 15.79 -0.74 16.76
N PHE A 148 15.21 -0.45 15.61
CA PHE A 148 14.84 0.90 15.20
C PHE A 148 13.60 0.82 14.31
N TYR A 149 12.71 1.79 14.45
CA TYR A 149 11.62 1.99 13.48
C TYR A 149 11.33 3.47 13.32
N HIS A 150 10.78 3.81 12.17
CA HIS A 150 10.31 5.13 11.85
C HIS A 150 9.07 5.04 10.97
N THR A 151 8.13 5.96 11.19
CA THR A 151 6.93 6.09 10.36
C THR A 151 7.12 7.27 9.42
N TYR A 152 7.13 7.01 8.13
CA TYR A 152 7.17 8.03 7.09
C TYR A 152 5.75 8.39 6.69
N THR A 153 5.40 9.66 6.81
CA THR A 153 4.08 10.17 6.43
C THR A 153 4.18 10.80 5.05
N TYR A 154 3.39 10.28 4.13
CA TYR A 154 3.22 10.84 2.80
C TYR A 154 1.80 11.38 2.64
N PRO A 155 1.51 12.23 1.66
CA PRO A 155 0.17 12.83 1.51
C PRO A 155 -0.97 11.83 1.32
N HIS A 156 -0.67 10.65 0.77
CA HIS A 156 -1.67 9.61 0.49
C HIS A 156 -1.45 8.35 1.32
N GLU A 157 -0.21 7.92 1.41
CA GLU A 157 0.18 6.70 2.12
C GLU A 157 1.12 7.03 3.28
N SER A 158 1.20 6.12 4.21
CA SER A 158 2.16 6.17 5.31
C SER A 158 2.87 4.82 5.37
N SER A 159 4.19 4.83 5.56
CA SER A 159 4.99 3.61 5.64
C SER A 159 5.65 3.48 7.00
N ILE A 160 5.75 2.26 7.49
CA ILE A 160 6.59 1.89 8.63
C ILE A 160 7.86 1.29 8.07
N VAL A 161 9.00 1.84 8.45
CA VAL A 161 10.32 1.29 8.15
C VAL A 161 10.99 0.86 9.44
N ALA A 162 11.44 -0.38 9.51
CA ALA A 162 12.12 -0.91 10.68
C ALA A 162 13.45 -1.58 10.33
N LEU A 163 14.40 -1.48 11.26
CA LEU A 163 15.59 -2.33 11.29
C LEU A 163 15.40 -3.35 12.40
N VAL A 164 15.45 -4.61 12.02
CA VAL A 164 15.20 -5.73 12.92
C VAL A 164 16.36 -6.74 12.89
N LYS A 165 16.46 -7.54 13.95
CA LYS A 165 17.40 -8.65 14.09
C LYS A 165 16.66 -9.91 14.49
N LYS A 166 17.27 -11.08 14.21
CA LYS A 166 16.81 -12.32 14.83
C LYS A 166 16.91 -12.20 16.35
N ASN A 167 15.85 -12.59 17.04
CA ASN A 167 15.88 -12.74 18.47
C ASN A 167 16.67 -14.03 18.80
N LYS A 168 17.85 -13.88 19.41
CA LYS A 168 18.72 -15.01 19.84
C LYS A 168 18.26 -15.65 21.15
N LYS A 169 17.41 -14.97 21.89
CA LYS A 169 16.87 -15.44 23.15
C LYS A 169 15.37 -15.68 22.94
N ILE A 170 14.95 -16.92 23.08
CA ILE A 170 13.54 -17.25 23.34
C ILE A 170 13.22 -16.71 24.74
N LEU A 171 13.30 -15.38 24.90
CA LEU A 171 12.86 -14.73 26.10
C LEU A 171 11.33 -14.69 25.99
N LYS A 172 10.65 -15.23 26.97
CA LYS A 172 9.30 -14.84 27.39
C LYS A 172 9.32 -13.37 27.87
N SER A 173 9.85 -12.45 27.03
CA SER A 173 9.65 -11.03 27.28
C SER A 173 8.20 -10.74 26.94
N GLU A 174 7.43 -10.34 27.92
CA GLU A 174 6.07 -9.90 27.69
C GLU A 174 6.12 -8.68 26.75
N PHE A 175 5.74 -8.89 25.49
CA PHE A 175 5.51 -7.77 24.60
C PHE A 175 4.18 -7.15 25.04
N SER A 176 4.25 -6.06 25.78
CA SER A 176 3.08 -5.34 26.24
C SER A 176 2.64 -4.32 25.18
N PHE A 177 1.44 -4.51 24.64
CA PHE A 177 0.75 -3.48 23.86
C PHE A 177 -0.75 -3.58 24.15
N ASP A 178 -1.47 -2.49 23.92
CA ASP A 178 -2.91 -2.44 24.16
C ASP A 178 -3.66 -3.10 22.99
N LEU A 179 -3.76 -4.44 23.05
CA LEU A 179 -4.48 -5.24 22.06
C LEU A 179 -5.94 -4.79 21.91
N LYS A 180 -6.59 -4.44 23.02
CA LYS A 180 -8.00 -4.00 23.00
C LYS A 180 -8.17 -2.74 22.17
N LYS A 181 -7.24 -1.81 22.27
CA LYS A 181 -7.23 -0.58 21.47
C LYS A 181 -7.08 -0.87 19.98
N GLU A 182 -6.24 -1.82 19.60
CA GLU A 182 -6.06 -2.20 18.19
C GLU A 182 -7.30 -2.93 17.64
N ILE A 183 -7.90 -3.82 18.44
CA ILE A 183 -9.17 -4.49 18.08
C ILE A 183 -10.28 -3.46 17.91
N ASN A 184 -10.45 -2.54 18.85
CA ASN A 184 -11.47 -1.49 18.75
C ASN A 184 -11.27 -0.63 17.51
N LEU A 185 -10.02 -0.26 17.17
CA LEU A 185 -9.72 0.51 15.97
C LEU A 185 -10.18 -0.22 14.69
N GLY A 186 -9.95 -1.52 14.60
CA GLY A 186 -10.41 -2.35 13.49
C GLY A 186 -11.93 -2.49 13.47
N GLN A 187 -12.55 -2.69 14.63
CA GLN A 187 -14.00 -2.82 14.75
C GLN A 187 -14.72 -1.53 14.36
N ASP A 188 -14.25 -0.39 14.86
CA ASP A 188 -14.80 0.94 14.50
C ASP A 188 -14.75 1.16 12.98
N TYR A 189 -13.66 0.75 12.33
CA TYR A 189 -13.52 0.83 10.88
C TYR A 189 -14.58 -0.02 10.16
N VAL A 190 -14.77 -1.27 10.58
CA VAL A 190 -15.78 -2.16 9.97
C VAL A 190 -17.19 -1.63 10.20
N ASP A 191 -17.53 -1.24 11.43
CA ASP A 191 -18.88 -0.82 11.82
C ASP A 191 -19.30 0.49 11.13
N ASN A 192 -18.34 1.38 10.88
CA ASN A 192 -18.63 2.65 10.22
C ASN A 192 -18.93 2.50 8.72
N PHE A 193 -18.53 1.41 8.07
CA PHE A 193 -18.63 1.24 6.62
C PHE A 193 -20.07 1.44 6.10
N LYS A 194 -21.03 0.74 6.70
CA LYS A 194 -22.44 0.79 6.26
C LYS A 194 -23.01 2.23 6.33
N LYS A 195 -22.72 2.92 7.41
CA LYS A 195 -23.16 4.32 7.58
C LYS A 195 -22.54 5.22 6.53
N LEU A 196 -21.23 5.09 6.32
CA LEU A 196 -20.52 5.89 5.33
C LEU A 196 -21.00 5.61 3.91
N LYS A 197 -21.21 4.32 3.56
CA LYS A 197 -21.76 3.92 2.26
C LYS A 197 -23.11 4.58 1.98
N ASN A 198 -24.00 4.60 2.95
CA ASN A 198 -25.31 5.25 2.82
C ASN A 198 -25.15 6.76 2.59
N ASN A 199 -24.33 7.42 3.39
CA ASN A 199 -24.10 8.88 3.26
C ASN A 199 -23.50 9.25 1.90
N VAL A 200 -22.50 8.49 1.43
CA VAL A 200 -21.88 8.67 0.10
C VAL A 200 -22.90 8.47 -1.01
N THR A 201 -23.69 7.40 -0.92
CA THR A 201 -24.69 7.06 -1.92
C THR A 201 -25.79 8.13 -2.00
N GLU A 202 -26.26 8.62 -0.87
CA GLU A 202 -27.27 9.69 -0.77
C GLU A 202 -26.72 10.99 -1.35
N PHE A 203 -25.54 11.44 -0.90
CA PHE A 203 -24.91 12.65 -1.41
C PHE A 203 -24.76 12.64 -2.94
N ILE A 204 -24.23 11.55 -3.50
CA ILE A 204 -24.03 11.40 -4.94
C ILE A 204 -25.38 11.36 -5.67
N SER A 205 -26.38 10.66 -5.12
CA SER A 205 -27.72 10.56 -5.72
C SER A 205 -28.42 11.94 -5.81
N GLU A 206 -28.30 12.76 -4.78
CA GLU A 206 -28.84 14.13 -4.80
C GLU A 206 -28.17 14.99 -5.88
N LYS A 207 -26.86 14.89 -6.04
CA LYS A 207 -26.12 15.61 -7.08
C LYS A 207 -26.47 15.11 -8.47
N LYS A 208 -26.66 13.79 -8.63
CA LYS A 208 -27.07 13.16 -9.89
C LYS A 208 -28.38 13.70 -10.44
N LYS A 209 -29.35 14.07 -9.57
CA LYS A 209 -30.64 14.70 -9.98
C LYS A 209 -30.42 16.06 -10.65
N LYS A 210 -29.30 16.74 -10.38
CA LYS A 210 -28.99 18.09 -10.85
C LYS A 210 -28.11 18.14 -12.10
N GLY A 211 -27.58 16.98 -12.52
CA GLY A 211 -26.69 16.89 -13.68
C GLY A 211 -25.74 15.67 -13.61
N LYS A 212 -24.70 15.73 -14.42
CA LYS A 212 -23.71 14.64 -14.50
C LYS A 212 -22.79 14.62 -13.29
N VAL A 213 -22.53 13.42 -12.79
CA VAL A 213 -21.52 13.16 -11.75
C VAL A 213 -20.32 12.50 -12.40
N VAL A 214 -19.13 13.03 -12.12
CA VAL A 214 -17.88 12.54 -12.69
C VAL A 214 -16.83 12.33 -11.62
N LEU A 215 -15.93 11.37 -11.85
CA LEU A 215 -14.70 11.17 -11.08
C LEU A 215 -13.52 11.69 -11.88
N PHE A 216 -12.54 12.28 -11.24
CA PHE A 216 -11.30 12.75 -11.88
C PHE A 216 -10.10 11.94 -11.37
N GLY A 217 -9.55 11.10 -12.23
CA GLY A 217 -8.49 10.14 -11.99
C GLY A 217 -8.98 8.69 -12.18
N ALA A 218 -8.46 7.98 -13.21
CA ALA A 218 -8.77 6.58 -13.48
C ALA A 218 -7.68 5.67 -12.88
N GLY A 219 -7.61 5.63 -11.55
CA GLY A 219 -6.64 4.86 -10.78
C GLY A 219 -7.29 3.76 -9.93
N GLN A 220 -6.47 3.10 -9.11
CA GLN A 220 -6.89 2.06 -8.17
C GLN A 220 -7.91 2.61 -7.16
N ASP A 221 -7.66 3.78 -6.59
CA ASP A 221 -8.57 4.41 -5.61
C ASP A 221 -9.96 4.64 -6.19
N THR A 222 -10.04 5.04 -7.47
CA THR A 222 -11.31 5.18 -8.20
C THR A 222 -12.02 3.84 -8.33
N CYS A 223 -11.27 2.80 -8.67
CA CYS A 223 -11.81 1.45 -8.80
C CYS A 223 -12.36 0.93 -7.46
N ALA A 224 -11.60 1.10 -6.38
CA ALA A 224 -12.01 0.75 -5.02
C ALA A 224 -13.26 1.53 -4.60
N PHE A 225 -13.27 2.85 -4.78
CA PHE A 225 -14.40 3.71 -4.44
C PHE A 225 -15.68 3.30 -5.16
N LEU A 226 -15.62 3.08 -6.47
CA LEU A 226 -16.76 2.65 -7.26
C LEU A 226 -17.32 1.29 -6.82
N ASN A 227 -16.43 0.35 -6.53
CA ASN A 227 -16.81 -1.03 -6.24
C ASN A 227 -17.28 -1.22 -4.80
N TYR A 228 -16.60 -0.66 -3.80
CA TYR A 228 -16.99 -0.79 -2.39
C TYR A 228 -18.27 -0.02 -2.07
N PHE A 229 -18.41 1.18 -2.61
CA PHE A 229 -19.63 1.98 -2.39
C PHE A 229 -20.78 1.59 -3.31
N GLU A 230 -20.55 0.75 -4.33
CA GLU A 230 -21.57 0.26 -5.29
C GLU A 230 -22.34 1.41 -5.97
N ILE A 231 -21.60 2.43 -6.42
CA ILE A 231 -22.18 3.68 -6.97
C ILE A 231 -21.97 3.82 -8.49
N SER A 232 -21.60 2.76 -9.16
CA SER A 232 -21.27 2.80 -10.60
C SER A 232 -22.40 3.30 -11.48
N ASP A 233 -23.65 3.01 -11.11
CA ASP A 233 -24.88 3.47 -11.80
C ASP A 233 -25.10 4.99 -11.69
N LYS A 234 -24.46 5.64 -10.73
CA LYS A 234 -24.58 7.07 -10.45
C LYS A 234 -23.52 7.91 -11.14
N ILE A 235 -22.43 7.31 -11.58
CA ILE A 235 -21.31 7.99 -12.21
C ILE A 235 -21.47 7.96 -13.73
N ASN A 236 -21.28 9.11 -14.38
CA ASN A 236 -21.42 9.24 -15.82
C ASN A 236 -20.10 8.96 -16.57
N TYR A 237 -19.01 9.49 -16.04
CA TYR A 237 -17.68 9.40 -16.65
C TYR A 237 -16.61 9.35 -15.56
N VAL A 238 -15.49 8.72 -15.90
CA VAL A 238 -14.21 8.92 -15.20
C VAL A 238 -13.33 9.73 -16.12
N ILE A 239 -12.78 10.84 -15.62
CA ILE A 239 -11.91 11.73 -16.36
C ILE A 239 -10.46 11.37 -16.07
N ASP A 240 -9.66 11.15 -17.11
CA ASP A 240 -8.20 10.98 -17.00
C ASP A 240 -7.54 11.49 -18.28
N ASP A 241 -6.58 12.39 -18.14
CA ASP A 241 -5.87 12.99 -19.28
C ASP A 241 -4.71 12.11 -19.80
N ASN A 242 -4.51 10.92 -19.22
CA ASN A 242 -3.54 9.95 -19.74
C ASN A 242 -4.07 9.31 -21.03
N VAL A 243 -3.39 9.58 -22.14
CA VAL A 243 -3.75 9.10 -23.48
C VAL A 243 -3.87 7.58 -23.58
N ASN A 244 -3.15 6.83 -22.73
CA ASN A 244 -3.22 5.38 -22.69
C ASN A 244 -4.47 4.85 -21.95
N LYS A 245 -5.24 5.72 -21.29
CA LYS A 245 -6.46 5.36 -20.57
C LYS A 245 -7.72 5.93 -21.22
N THR A 246 -7.61 7.08 -21.84
CA THR A 246 -8.73 7.74 -22.54
C THR A 246 -9.28 6.81 -23.64
N GLY A 247 -10.60 6.64 -23.68
CA GLY A 247 -11.28 5.72 -24.58
C GLY A 247 -11.43 4.28 -24.04
N LEU A 248 -10.79 3.97 -22.90
CA LEU A 248 -11.01 2.70 -22.19
C LEU A 248 -12.17 2.79 -21.20
N TYR A 249 -12.38 1.73 -20.45
CA TYR A 249 -13.42 1.62 -19.45
C TYR A 249 -12.83 1.22 -18.10
N MET A 250 -13.43 1.71 -17.01
CA MET A 250 -13.09 1.26 -15.67
C MET A 250 -13.37 -0.26 -15.50
N PRO A 251 -12.49 -0.99 -14.82
CA PRO A 251 -12.70 -2.40 -14.51
C PRO A 251 -14.03 -2.60 -13.79
N LYS A 252 -14.70 -3.74 -14.04
CA LYS A 252 -15.99 -4.16 -13.49
C LYS A 252 -17.13 -3.17 -13.77
N SER A 253 -17.02 -1.90 -13.38
CA SER A 253 -18.08 -0.89 -13.51
C SER A 253 -18.40 -0.50 -14.97
N ARG A 254 -17.45 -0.70 -15.90
CA ARG A 254 -17.58 -0.34 -17.33
C ARG A 254 -17.87 1.14 -17.58
N ILE A 255 -17.60 2.03 -16.63
CA ILE A 255 -17.74 3.46 -16.81
C ILE A 255 -16.67 3.93 -17.81
N PRO A 256 -17.04 4.71 -18.85
CA PRO A 256 -16.06 5.18 -19.83
C PRO A 256 -15.08 6.18 -19.24
N ILE A 257 -13.82 6.05 -19.64
CA ILE A 257 -12.74 6.98 -19.31
C ILE A 257 -12.63 7.99 -20.46
N VAL A 258 -12.73 9.28 -20.12
CA VAL A 258 -12.75 10.37 -21.10
C VAL A 258 -11.72 11.43 -20.74
N SER A 259 -11.32 12.27 -21.73
CA SER A 259 -10.43 13.40 -21.47
C SER A 259 -11.16 14.52 -20.69
N SER A 260 -10.38 15.44 -20.08
CA SER A 260 -10.95 16.58 -19.36
C SER A 260 -11.69 17.59 -20.24
N GLU A 261 -11.63 17.48 -21.56
CA GLU A 261 -12.41 18.29 -22.52
C GLU A 261 -13.93 18.15 -22.32
N ILE A 262 -14.39 17.01 -21.76
CA ILE A 262 -15.81 16.81 -21.45
C ILE A 262 -16.36 17.87 -20.48
N ILE A 263 -15.50 18.55 -19.74
CA ILE A 263 -15.85 19.58 -18.75
C ILE A 263 -16.48 20.81 -19.44
N ASP A 264 -16.13 21.10 -20.68
CA ASP A 264 -16.66 22.23 -21.45
C ASP A 264 -18.18 22.12 -21.70
N ASN A 265 -18.74 20.91 -21.59
CA ASN A 265 -20.19 20.68 -21.81
C ASN A 265 -21.12 21.22 -20.72
N LYS A 266 -20.60 21.89 -19.68
CA LYS A 266 -21.33 22.65 -18.65
C LYS A 266 -22.48 21.93 -17.94
N ASN A 267 -22.55 20.60 -17.96
CA ASN A 267 -23.66 19.84 -17.34
C ASN A 267 -23.14 18.91 -16.21
N ILE A 268 -22.05 19.31 -15.53
CA ILE A 268 -21.50 18.57 -14.39
C ILE A 268 -22.05 19.20 -13.10
N SER A 269 -22.72 18.39 -12.29
CA SER A 269 -23.27 18.76 -10.98
C SER A 269 -22.35 18.39 -9.83
N LEU A 270 -21.42 17.44 -10.06
CA LEU A 270 -20.44 16.99 -9.07
C LEU A 270 -19.21 16.45 -9.78
N CYS A 271 -18.04 16.92 -9.38
CA CYS A 271 -16.72 16.39 -9.77
C CYS A 271 -16.00 15.90 -8.51
N LEU A 272 -15.75 14.60 -8.42
CA LEU A 272 -15.04 13.98 -7.31
C LEU A 272 -13.59 13.69 -7.72
N LEU A 273 -12.63 14.31 -7.03
CA LEU A 273 -11.21 14.05 -7.21
C LEU A 273 -10.89 12.67 -6.61
N SER A 274 -10.33 11.80 -7.42
CA SER A 274 -9.93 10.42 -7.07
C SER A 274 -8.53 10.11 -7.59
N LEU A 275 -7.66 11.10 -7.53
CA LEU A 275 -6.25 11.04 -7.94
C LEU A 275 -5.36 11.24 -6.72
N ASN A 276 -4.09 10.84 -6.82
CA ASN A 276 -3.15 10.99 -5.72
C ASN A 276 -3.23 12.41 -5.11
N PRO A 277 -3.44 12.55 -3.78
CA PRO A 277 -3.62 13.83 -3.09
C PRO A 277 -2.52 14.88 -3.34
N ILE A 278 -1.32 14.45 -3.68
CA ILE A 278 -0.24 15.38 -4.12
C ILE A 278 -0.66 16.24 -5.31
N ASN A 279 -1.52 15.71 -6.18
CA ASN A 279 -1.98 16.38 -7.39
C ASN A 279 -3.34 17.07 -7.23
N GLU A 280 -4.03 16.86 -6.10
CA GLU A 280 -5.39 17.40 -5.90
C GLU A 280 -5.44 18.91 -6.04
N GLU A 281 -4.55 19.64 -5.40
CA GLU A 281 -4.54 21.11 -5.46
C GLU A 281 -4.34 21.61 -6.89
N LYS A 282 -3.43 21.00 -7.65
CA LYS A 282 -3.20 21.35 -9.05
C LYS A 282 -4.45 21.15 -9.90
N VAL A 283 -5.12 20.01 -9.73
CA VAL A 283 -6.32 19.69 -10.50
C VAL A 283 -7.50 20.54 -10.02
N PHE A 284 -7.66 20.73 -8.72
CA PHE A 284 -8.67 21.62 -8.17
C PHE A 284 -8.58 23.02 -8.77
N ASN A 285 -7.37 23.61 -8.81
CA ASN A 285 -7.14 24.94 -9.37
C ASN A 285 -7.35 24.97 -10.90
N LYS A 286 -7.05 23.89 -11.62
CA LYS A 286 -7.39 23.74 -13.04
C LYS A 286 -8.90 23.78 -13.24
N LEU A 287 -9.65 23.01 -12.43
CA LEU A 287 -11.11 22.90 -12.53
C LEU A 287 -11.85 24.14 -12.06
N LYS A 288 -11.32 24.86 -11.07
CA LYS A 288 -11.89 26.13 -10.57
C LYS A 288 -12.00 27.21 -11.65
N LYS A 289 -11.19 27.14 -12.72
CA LYS A 289 -11.29 28.07 -13.87
C LYS A 289 -12.64 27.97 -14.57
N PHE A 290 -13.35 26.86 -14.41
CA PHE A 290 -14.71 26.71 -14.89
C PHE A 290 -15.68 27.19 -13.80
N ASN A 291 -16.09 28.43 -13.82
CA ASN A 291 -16.92 29.07 -12.78
C ASN A 291 -18.17 28.25 -12.42
N TYR A 292 -18.77 27.52 -13.37
CA TYR A 292 -19.94 26.67 -13.13
C TYR A 292 -19.67 25.45 -12.23
N LEU A 293 -18.40 25.11 -11.99
CA LEU A 293 -17.98 24.05 -11.07
C LEU A 293 -17.72 24.55 -9.64
N GLU A 294 -17.88 25.84 -9.38
CA GLU A 294 -17.72 26.38 -8.04
C GLU A 294 -18.65 25.68 -7.06
N GLY A 295 -18.13 25.24 -5.92
CA GLY A 295 -18.88 24.48 -4.91
C GLY A 295 -19.29 23.05 -5.32
N LYS A 296 -18.77 22.52 -6.44
CA LYS A 296 -19.11 21.18 -6.97
C LYS A 296 -17.90 20.24 -7.05
N ILE A 297 -16.71 20.68 -6.65
CA ILE A 297 -15.49 19.91 -6.69
C ILE A 297 -15.17 19.44 -5.27
N TYR A 298 -15.02 18.13 -5.08
CA TYR A 298 -14.69 17.50 -3.80
C TYR A 298 -13.70 16.36 -4.00
N SER A 299 -13.06 15.91 -2.93
CA SER A 299 -12.22 14.73 -2.91
C SER A 299 -12.96 13.52 -2.33
N ILE A 300 -12.67 12.33 -2.84
CA ILE A 300 -13.15 11.06 -2.26
C ILE A 300 -12.38 10.68 -0.98
N PHE A 301 -11.20 11.27 -0.74
CA PHE A 301 -10.35 10.90 0.38
C PHE A 301 -10.78 11.62 1.67
N PRO A 302 -11.04 10.88 2.77
CA PRO A 302 -11.48 11.48 4.03
C PRO A 302 -10.48 12.48 4.63
N HIS A 303 -9.18 12.29 4.38
CA HIS A 303 -8.12 13.15 4.90
C HIS A 303 -7.87 14.42 4.06
N SER A 304 -8.40 14.49 2.83
CA SER A 304 -8.22 15.64 1.96
C SER A 304 -8.93 16.89 2.52
N GLN A 305 -8.31 18.06 2.33
CA GLN A 305 -8.95 19.34 2.62
C GLN A 305 -10.21 19.61 1.76
N TYR A 306 -10.32 18.94 0.62
CA TYR A 306 -11.46 19.01 -0.30
C TYR A 306 -12.50 17.93 -0.06
N SER A 307 -12.38 17.14 1.00
CA SER A 307 -13.28 16.02 1.27
C SER A 307 -14.71 16.45 1.50
N PHE A 308 -15.66 15.79 0.83
CA PHE A 308 -17.09 15.97 1.12
C PHE A 308 -17.54 15.18 2.36
N LEU A 309 -16.71 14.30 2.88
CA LEU A 309 -17.00 13.47 4.06
C LEU A 309 -16.77 14.18 5.40
N ARG A 310 -16.21 15.38 5.37
CA ARG A 310 -15.97 16.22 6.56
C ARG A 310 -17.13 17.15 6.94
N ARG A 311 -18.25 17.06 6.24
CA ARG A 311 -19.42 17.94 6.44
C ARG A 311 -20.50 17.28 7.28
#